data_59141b02a871de891187e6f2d726475d
#
_entry.id   59141b02a871de891187e6f2d726475d
#
_cell.length_a   1.000
_cell.length_b   1.000
_cell.length_c   1.000
_cell.angle_alpha   90.00
_cell.angle_beta   90.00
_cell.angle_gamma   90.00
#
_symmetry.space_group_name_H-M   'P 1'
#
loop_
_entity.id
_entity.type
_entity.pdbx_description
1 polymer ?
#
loop_
_entity_poly.entity_id
_entity_poly.type
_entity_poly.pdbx_seq_one_letter_code
_entity_poly.pdbx_strand_id
1 'polypeptide(L)'
;MIEHLTQPSPAELDALTALWEASVRATHDFLSEEDIPFFRQMVRNEALAAVDLYVIRDPDDRTDRACGSGGTDGTDGADGNRGSTATGQTGETGRDSRTNEFGGFTAFAGVAGDMLEMLFVAPGARGKGFGRQLVNHVTRHCGVRRVDVNEQNPQAAGFYERMGFRTAGRDATDPSGRPYPILHMELGHAPHTGLVPIPSLLTDRIDIGFRAEVSDTDTEKQP
;
A
#
# COMPACT_ATOMS: atom_id res chain seq x y z
N MET A 1 -8.77 10.91 6.76
CA MET A 1 -9.89 9.94 6.76
C MET A 1 -9.39 8.67 6.08
N ILE A 2 -9.82 7.47 6.53
CA ILE A 2 -9.49 6.20 5.86
C ILE A 2 -10.58 5.90 4.82
N GLU A 3 -10.18 5.57 3.62
CA GLU A 3 -11.04 5.23 2.49
C GLU A 3 -10.82 3.76 2.10
N HIS A 4 -11.90 3.03 1.81
CA HIS A 4 -11.84 1.70 1.21
C HIS A 4 -11.82 1.86 -0.31
N LEU A 5 -10.71 1.51 -0.93
CA LEU A 5 -10.47 1.66 -2.36
C LEU A 5 -10.86 0.36 -3.09
N THR A 6 -12.09 0.29 -3.59
CA THR A 6 -12.68 -0.95 -4.12
C THR A 6 -12.33 -1.27 -5.58
N GLN A 7 -12.02 -0.28 -6.38
CA GLN A 7 -11.70 -0.44 -7.81
C GLN A 7 -10.60 0.56 -8.20
N PRO A 8 -9.34 0.31 -7.79
CA PRO A 8 -8.27 1.22 -8.13
C PRO A 8 -8.05 1.31 -9.63
N SER A 9 -7.95 2.53 -10.13
CA SER A 9 -7.54 2.78 -11.51
C SER A 9 -6.08 2.38 -11.73
N PRO A 10 -5.64 2.15 -12.98
CA PRO A 10 -4.24 1.88 -13.27
C PRO A 10 -3.28 2.93 -12.69
N ALA A 11 -3.66 4.21 -12.73
CA ALA A 11 -2.86 5.30 -12.17
C ALA A 11 -2.76 5.23 -10.63
N GLU A 12 -3.83 4.83 -9.94
CA GLU A 12 -3.80 4.63 -8.49
C GLU A 12 -2.95 3.42 -8.10
N LEU A 13 -3.03 2.32 -8.86
CA LEU A 13 -2.15 1.18 -8.66
C LEU A 13 -0.67 1.54 -8.86
N ASP A 14 -0.36 2.35 -9.87
CA ASP A 14 1.00 2.85 -10.09
C ASP A 14 1.49 3.73 -8.93
N ALA A 15 0.62 4.60 -8.43
CA ALA A 15 0.92 5.47 -7.30
C ALA A 15 1.11 4.70 -5.98
N LEU A 16 0.28 3.70 -5.70
CA LEU A 16 0.43 2.82 -4.53
C LEU A 16 1.71 1.98 -4.63
N THR A 17 2.06 1.52 -5.84
CA THR A 17 3.31 0.80 -6.09
C THR A 17 4.53 1.70 -5.86
N ALA A 18 4.48 2.96 -6.30
CA ALA A 18 5.54 3.93 -6.03
C ALA A 18 5.69 4.23 -4.54
N LEU A 19 4.58 4.36 -3.81
CA LEU A 19 4.59 4.53 -2.35
C LEU A 19 5.19 3.30 -1.66
N TRP A 20 4.80 2.08 -2.10
CA TRP A 20 5.39 0.83 -1.62
C TRP A 20 6.92 0.84 -1.80
N GLU A 21 7.41 1.10 -3.02
CA GLU A 21 8.83 1.13 -3.33
C GLU A 21 9.59 2.15 -2.47
N ALA A 22 9.10 3.37 -2.37
CA ALA A 22 9.72 4.40 -1.54
C ALA A 22 9.76 4.00 -0.05
N SER A 23 8.69 3.37 0.45
CA SER A 23 8.64 2.87 1.81
C SER A 23 9.64 1.73 2.05
N VAL A 24 9.72 0.77 1.13
CA VAL A 24 10.65 -0.36 1.20
C VAL A 24 12.09 0.14 1.20
N ARG A 25 12.47 1.00 0.26
CA ARG A 25 13.82 1.59 0.20
C ARG A 25 14.22 2.34 1.48
N ALA A 26 13.24 2.89 2.18
CA ALA A 26 13.48 3.62 3.44
C ALA A 26 13.57 2.72 4.67
N THR A 27 13.28 1.41 4.56
CA THR A 27 13.14 0.53 5.75
C THR A 27 13.65 -0.88 5.62
N HIS A 28 13.96 -1.33 4.41
CA HIS A 28 14.36 -2.71 4.11
C HIS A 28 15.79 -2.73 3.59
N ASP A 29 16.75 -2.24 4.41
CA ASP A 29 18.18 -2.20 4.08
C ASP A 29 18.77 -3.58 3.77
N PHE A 30 18.04 -4.64 4.15
CA PHE A 30 18.39 -6.03 3.87
C PHE A 30 17.97 -6.50 2.47
N LEU A 31 17.05 -5.79 1.82
CA LEU A 31 16.58 -6.16 0.48
C LEU A 31 17.56 -5.65 -0.58
N SER A 32 17.99 -6.54 -1.47
CA SER A 32 18.92 -6.17 -2.53
C SER A 32 18.26 -5.25 -3.56
N GLU A 33 19.03 -4.31 -4.11
CA GLU A 33 18.56 -3.44 -5.18
C GLU A 33 18.13 -4.22 -6.44
N GLU A 34 18.67 -5.42 -6.64
CA GLU A 34 18.34 -6.30 -7.77
C GLU A 34 16.95 -6.95 -7.59
N ASP A 35 16.52 -7.16 -6.35
CA ASP A 35 15.23 -7.77 -6.03
C ASP A 35 14.07 -6.76 -6.10
N ILE A 36 14.33 -5.47 -5.90
CA ILE A 36 13.28 -4.44 -5.86
C ILE A 36 12.45 -4.39 -7.15
N PRO A 37 13.03 -4.42 -8.38
CA PRO A 37 12.23 -4.43 -9.61
C PRO A 37 11.30 -5.65 -9.73
N PHE A 38 11.77 -6.82 -9.30
CA PHE A 38 11.00 -8.05 -9.28
C PHE A 38 9.79 -7.91 -8.35
N PHE A 39 10.03 -7.51 -7.10
CA PHE A 39 8.97 -7.31 -6.13
C PHE A 39 8.01 -6.18 -6.51
N ARG A 40 8.53 -5.10 -7.11
CA ARG A 40 7.71 -4.01 -7.61
C ARG A 40 6.69 -4.48 -8.65
N GLN A 41 7.12 -5.32 -9.59
CA GLN A 41 6.24 -5.85 -10.63
C GLN A 41 5.17 -6.77 -10.03
N MET A 42 5.53 -7.62 -9.08
CA MET A 42 4.60 -8.51 -8.37
C MET A 42 3.58 -7.71 -7.55
N VAL A 43 4.03 -6.72 -6.78
CA VAL A 43 3.14 -5.84 -6.02
C VAL A 43 2.12 -5.17 -6.93
N ARG A 44 2.61 -4.61 -8.06
CA ARG A 44 1.77 -3.89 -9.01
C ARG A 44 0.70 -4.77 -9.67
N ASN A 45 1.08 -5.97 -10.08
CA ASN A 45 0.25 -6.82 -10.95
C ASN A 45 -0.61 -7.82 -10.17
N GLU A 46 -0.16 -8.23 -8.99
CA GLU A 46 -0.76 -9.35 -8.26
C GLU A 46 -1.19 -8.96 -6.85
N ALA A 47 -0.27 -8.48 -6.02
CA ALA A 47 -0.54 -8.29 -4.60
C ALA A 47 -1.59 -7.22 -4.32
N LEU A 48 -1.54 -6.06 -5.02
CA LEU A 48 -2.55 -5.00 -4.86
C LEU A 48 -3.94 -5.41 -5.36
N ALA A 49 -4.03 -6.33 -6.31
CA ALA A 49 -5.29 -6.84 -6.83
C ALA A 49 -5.92 -7.93 -5.94
N ALA A 50 -5.11 -8.56 -5.10
CA ALA A 50 -5.53 -9.70 -4.29
C ALA A 50 -6.01 -9.33 -2.88
N VAL A 51 -5.99 -8.04 -2.53
CA VAL A 51 -6.31 -7.54 -1.19
C VAL A 51 -7.38 -6.45 -1.22
N ASP A 52 -8.11 -6.33 -0.12
CA ASP A 52 -8.94 -5.15 0.15
C ASP A 52 -8.05 -3.98 0.57
N LEU A 53 -8.09 -2.88 -0.18
CA LEU A 53 -7.21 -1.74 0.00
C LEU A 53 -7.87 -0.66 0.86
N TYR A 54 -7.21 -0.27 1.95
CA TYR A 54 -7.57 0.84 2.82
C TYR A 54 -6.50 1.91 2.74
N VAL A 55 -6.87 3.11 2.31
CA VAL A 55 -5.92 4.19 2.00
C VAL A 55 -6.16 5.43 2.85
N ILE A 56 -5.09 6.18 3.09
CA ILE A 56 -5.13 7.54 3.62
C ILE A 56 -4.56 8.47 2.55
N ARG A 57 -5.35 9.46 2.15
CA ARG A 57 -4.90 10.51 1.23
C ARG A 57 -4.43 11.74 2.01
N ASP A 58 -3.59 12.53 1.36
CA ASP A 58 -3.19 13.83 1.87
C ASP A 58 -4.43 14.74 1.91
N PRO A 59 -4.74 15.36 3.05
CA PRO A 59 -5.89 16.27 3.14
C PRO A 59 -5.75 17.52 2.27
N ASP A 60 -4.52 17.88 1.90
CA ASP A 60 -4.24 19.02 1.05
C ASP A 60 -4.28 18.67 -0.45
N ASP A 61 -4.36 17.38 -0.79
CA ASP A 61 -4.52 16.90 -2.16
C ASP A 61 -6.00 16.99 -2.57
N ARG A 62 -6.42 18.17 -2.97
CA ARG A 62 -7.71 18.39 -3.62
C ARG A 62 -7.58 18.12 -5.12
N THR A 63 -7.39 16.88 -5.51
CA THR A 63 -7.76 16.51 -6.87
C THR A 63 -9.28 16.64 -6.96
N ASP A 64 -9.71 17.71 -7.60
CA ASP A 64 -11.12 17.92 -7.96
C ASP A 64 -11.64 16.67 -8.67
N ARG A 65 -12.43 15.89 -7.96
CA ARG A 65 -13.44 15.04 -8.59
C ARG A 65 -14.48 16.00 -9.15
N ALA A 66 -14.11 16.72 -10.22
CA ALA A 66 -15.06 17.45 -11.05
C ALA A 66 -15.98 16.42 -11.70
N CYS A 67 -17.07 16.19 -11.01
CA CYS A 67 -18.25 15.58 -11.55
C CYS A 67 -18.68 16.41 -12.76
N GLY A 68 -18.62 15.84 -13.96
CA GLY A 68 -19.20 16.44 -15.15
C GLY A 68 -20.69 16.62 -14.94
N SER A 69 -21.15 17.85 -14.84
CA SER A 69 -22.52 18.21 -15.15
C SER A 69 -22.46 19.31 -16.19
N GLY A 70 -22.90 18.94 -17.40
CA GLY A 70 -23.10 19.86 -18.50
C GLY A 70 -24.10 20.95 -18.14
N GLY A 71 -23.84 22.11 -18.65
CA GLY A 71 -24.76 23.25 -18.62
C GLY A 71 -24.38 24.14 -19.77
N THR A 72 -25.21 24.12 -20.77
CA THR A 72 -25.22 24.91 -21.99
C THR A 72 -25.56 26.36 -21.69
N ASP A 73 -25.13 27.19 -22.62
CA ASP A 73 -25.75 28.40 -23.12
C ASP A 73 -25.34 29.78 -22.62
N GLY A 74 -24.96 30.59 -23.63
CA GLY A 74 -25.50 31.92 -23.78
C GLY A 74 -24.54 33.10 -23.97
N THR A 75 -24.16 33.34 -25.22
CA THR A 75 -24.14 34.65 -25.94
C THR A 75 -23.41 35.89 -25.37
N ASP A 76 -22.57 36.41 -26.26
CA ASP A 76 -22.40 37.81 -26.75
C ASP A 76 -21.79 38.89 -25.86
N GLY A 77 -20.79 39.57 -26.45
CA GLY A 77 -20.49 40.95 -26.12
C GLY A 77 -19.05 41.38 -26.38
N ALA A 78 -18.89 42.10 -27.43
CA ALA A 78 -17.69 42.60 -28.06
C ALA A 78 -16.94 43.74 -27.28
N ASP A 79 -15.70 43.95 -27.80
CA ASP A 79 -14.95 45.24 -27.87
C ASP A 79 -13.99 45.63 -26.76
N GLY A 80 -12.75 45.94 -27.24
CA GLY A 80 -11.96 47.00 -26.64
C GLY A 80 -10.47 46.81 -26.41
N ASN A 81 -9.69 46.65 -27.46
CA ASN A 81 -8.37 47.24 -27.78
C ASN A 81 -7.47 47.93 -26.73
N ARG A 82 -6.17 47.71 -26.94
CA ARG A 82 -4.92 48.38 -26.53
C ARG A 82 -4.20 47.75 -25.36
N GLY A 83 -3.07 47.08 -25.52
CA GLY A 83 -1.80 47.56 -26.06
C GLY A 83 -0.91 48.05 -24.92
N SER A 84 0.03 47.23 -24.48
CA SER A 84 1.34 47.74 -24.08
C SER A 84 2.33 46.57 -23.86
N THR A 85 3.46 46.73 -24.48
CA THR A 85 4.71 45.97 -24.40
C THR A 85 5.34 46.08 -23.02
N ALA A 86 5.82 44.94 -22.47
CA ALA A 86 6.99 44.90 -21.62
C ALA A 86 7.52 43.48 -21.46
N THR A 87 8.64 43.26 -22.07
CA THR A 87 9.88 42.60 -21.64
C THR A 87 9.78 41.42 -20.65
N GLY A 88 10.34 40.34 -21.11
CA GLY A 88 10.58 39.09 -20.50
C GLY A 88 11.11 39.09 -19.06
N GLN A 89 10.63 38.07 -18.40
CA GLN A 89 11.41 37.34 -17.41
C GLN A 89 10.95 35.89 -17.43
N THR A 90 11.90 35.03 -17.70
CA THR A 90 11.78 33.58 -17.53
C THR A 90 11.45 33.30 -16.07
N GLY A 91 10.18 33.15 -15.81
CA GLY A 91 9.66 32.64 -14.55
C GLY A 91 9.51 31.13 -14.67
N GLU A 92 10.25 30.46 -13.83
CA GLU A 92 10.17 29.02 -13.62
C GLU A 92 8.71 28.59 -13.56
N THR A 93 8.44 27.57 -14.33
CA THR A 93 7.20 26.80 -14.30
C THR A 93 6.83 26.51 -12.85
N GLY A 94 5.77 27.15 -12.39
CA GLY A 94 5.13 26.80 -11.15
C GLY A 94 4.82 25.30 -11.18
N ARG A 95 5.53 24.52 -10.37
CA ARG A 95 5.07 23.23 -9.95
C ARG A 95 3.68 23.43 -9.41
N ASP A 96 2.72 22.87 -10.08
CA ASP A 96 1.36 22.69 -9.55
C ASP A 96 1.47 21.72 -8.38
N SER A 97 1.64 22.29 -7.20
CA SER A 97 2.19 21.68 -5.99
C SER A 97 1.07 21.11 -5.12
N ARG A 98 0.17 20.30 -5.70
CA ARG A 98 -1.00 19.83 -4.93
C ARG A 98 -1.12 18.30 -4.81
N THR A 99 -0.42 17.54 -5.62
CA THR A 99 -0.31 16.09 -5.47
C THR A 99 1.08 15.76 -4.97
N ASN A 100 1.15 14.94 -3.91
CA ASN A 100 2.43 14.36 -3.53
C ASN A 100 2.88 13.38 -4.64
N GLU A 101 4.16 12.97 -4.62
CA GLU A 101 4.75 12.06 -5.62
C GLU A 101 4.05 10.69 -5.73
N PHE A 102 3.11 10.40 -4.82
CA PHE A 102 2.33 9.15 -4.76
C PHE A 102 0.85 9.37 -5.10
N GLY A 103 0.52 10.30 -5.99
CA GLY A 103 -0.86 10.52 -6.45
C GLY A 103 -1.84 10.86 -5.33
N GLY A 104 -1.38 11.62 -4.31
CA GLY A 104 -2.19 11.98 -3.16
C GLY A 104 -2.22 10.94 -2.04
N PHE A 105 -1.69 9.73 -2.22
CA PHE A 105 -1.64 8.73 -1.17
C PHE A 105 -0.54 9.03 -0.14
N THR A 106 -0.89 8.91 1.14
CA THR A 106 0.03 9.07 2.28
C THR A 106 0.38 7.73 2.92
N ALA A 107 -0.59 6.81 2.98
CA ALA A 107 -0.41 5.48 3.53
C ALA A 107 -1.49 4.54 3.00
N PHE A 108 -1.19 3.24 2.97
CA PHE A 108 -2.20 2.22 2.67
C PHE A 108 -1.98 0.93 3.46
N ALA A 109 -3.07 0.17 3.62
CA ALA A 109 -3.10 -1.19 4.13
C ALA A 109 -3.81 -2.10 3.13
N GLY A 110 -3.32 -3.33 2.95
CA GLY A 110 -3.94 -4.39 2.19
C GLY A 110 -4.36 -5.52 3.11
N VAL A 111 -5.60 -5.97 3.02
CA VAL A 111 -6.18 -6.98 3.89
C VAL A 111 -6.70 -8.15 3.07
N ALA A 112 -6.37 -9.38 3.47
CA ALA A 112 -6.95 -10.60 2.93
C ALA A 112 -7.49 -11.46 4.07
N GLY A 113 -8.82 -11.59 4.16
CA GLY A 113 -9.45 -12.28 5.28
C GLY A 113 -9.11 -11.64 6.63
N ASP A 114 -8.48 -12.40 7.53
CA ASP A 114 -8.03 -11.93 8.84
C ASP A 114 -6.54 -11.51 8.89
N MET A 115 -5.87 -11.48 7.72
CA MET A 115 -4.46 -11.15 7.56
C MET A 115 -4.27 -9.72 7.07
N LEU A 116 -3.36 -8.98 7.71
CA LEU A 116 -2.81 -7.74 7.18
C LEU A 116 -1.60 -8.08 6.31
N GLU A 117 -1.80 -8.08 5.00
CA GLU A 117 -0.77 -8.44 4.02
C GLU A 117 0.18 -7.27 3.73
N MET A 118 -0.33 -6.05 3.79
CA MET A 118 0.40 -4.85 3.44
C MET A 118 0.12 -3.72 4.41
N LEU A 119 1.17 -2.98 4.81
CA LEU A 119 1.06 -1.71 5.53
C LEU A 119 2.24 -0.82 5.16
N PHE A 120 1.97 0.19 4.37
CA PHE A 120 3.01 1.11 3.91
C PHE A 120 2.63 2.56 4.18
N VAL A 121 3.62 3.36 4.58
CA VAL A 121 3.49 4.79 4.87
C VAL A 121 4.58 5.52 4.12
N ALA A 122 4.22 6.57 3.40
CA ALA A 122 5.17 7.41 2.68
C ALA A 122 6.30 7.88 3.63
N PRO A 123 7.57 7.87 3.19
CA PRO A 123 8.71 8.18 4.06
C PRO A 123 8.55 9.48 4.83
N GLY A 124 8.12 10.57 4.17
CA GLY A 124 7.88 11.88 4.78
C GLY A 124 6.66 11.97 5.73
N ALA A 125 5.83 10.91 5.77
CA ALA A 125 4.64 10.83 6.61
C ALA A 125 4.80 9.87 7.80
N ARG A 126 5.95 9.22 7.94
CA ARG A 126 6.25 8.31 9.04
C ARG A 126 6.31 9.05 10.37
N GLY A 127 5.99 8.35 11.45
CA GLY A 127 5.94 8.95 12.79
C GLY A 127 4.69 9.80 13.07
N LYS A 128 3.88 10.12 12.07
CA LYS A 128 2.65 10.93 12.23
C LYS A 128 1.40 10.11 12.62
N GLY A 129 1.56 8.81 12.87
CA GLY A 129 0.50 7.94 13.37
C GLY A 129 -0.39 7.29 12.32
N PHE A 130 -0.12 7.47 11.02
CA PHE A 130 -0.94 6.90 9.94
C PHE A 130 -0.98 5.36 9.96
N GLY A 131 0.15 4.71 10.17
CA GLY A 131 0.19 3.25 10.32
C GLY A 131 -0.67 2.76 11.48
N ARG A 132 -0.63 3.45 12.65
CA ARG A 132 -1.49 3.12 13.79
C ARG A 132 -2.99 3.31 13.45
N GLN A 133 -3.33 4.36 12.72
CA GLN A 133 -4.71 4.60 12.30
C GLN A 133 -5.21 3.46 11.41
N LEU A 134 -4.43 3.03 10.42
CA LEU A 134 -4.76 1.92 9.52
C LEU A 134 -4.90 0.61 10.30
N VAL A 135 -3.91 0.22 11.11
CA VAL A 135 -3.99 -1.03 11.90
C VAL A 135 -5.21 -1.02 12.82
N ASN A 136 -5.47 0.07 13.53
CA ASN A 136 -6.66 0.19 14.38
C ASN A 136 -7.96 0.07 13.57
N HIS A 137 -7.98 0.60 12.35
CA HIS A 137 -9.16 0.51 11.49
C HIS A 137 -9.40 -0.94 11.05
N VAL A 138 -8.39 -1.59 10.47
CA VAL A 138 -8.57 -2.95 9.94
C VAL A 138 -8.78 -4.00 11.03
N THR A 139 -8.19 -3.84 12.20
CA THR A 139 -8.44 -4.74 13.33
C THR A 139 -9.85 -4.60 13.90
N ARG A 140 -10.44 -3.39 13.89
CA ARG A 140 -11.77 -3.14 14.44
C ARG A 140 -12.89 -3.40 13.44
N HIS A 141 -12.67 -3.12 12.16
CA HIS A 141 -13.72 -3.12 11.15
C HIS A 141 -13.61 -4.26 10.13
N CYS A 142 -12.41 -4.81 9.94
CA CYS A 142 -12.17 -5.89 8.98
C CYS A 142 -11.85 -7.22 9.65
N GLY A 143 -11.75 -7.26 10.98
CA GLY A 143 -11.49 -8.50 11.72
C GLY A 143 -10.04 -9.00 11.62
N VAL A 144 -9.10 -8.14 11.19
CA VAL A 144 -7.68 -8.49 11.10
C VAL A 144 -7.14 -8.93 12.46
N ARG A 145 -6.46 -10.07 12.47
CA ARG A 145 -5.86 -10.68 13.65
C ARG A 145 -4.41 -11.09 13.45
N ARG A 146 -3.95 -11.19 12.21
CA ARG A 146 -2.63 -11.72 11.86
C ARG A 146 -1.88 -10.74 10.98
N VAL A 147 -0.56 -10.76 11.10
CA VAL A 147 0.37 -10.04 10.23
C VAL A 147 1.67 -10.83 10.14
N ASP A 148 2.25 -10.87 8.96
CA ASP A 148 3.58 -11.40 8.72
C ASP A 148 4.58 -10.24 8.60
N VAL A 149 5.70 -10.37 9.31
CA VAL A 149 6.72 -9.32 9.41
C VAL A 149 8.09 -9.92 9.12
N ASN A 150 8.84 -9.31 8.21
CA ASN A 150 10.21 -9.71 8.03
C ASN A 150 11.02 -9.47 9.32
N GLU A 151 11.69 -10.52 9.83
CA GLU A 151 12.48 -10.48 11.07
C GLU A 151 13.62 -9.45 10.99
N GLN A 152 14.13 -9.21 9.77
CA GLN A 152 15.20 -8.23 9.52
C GLN A 152 14.70 -6.77 9.55
N ASN A 153 13.39 -6.56 9.80
CA ASN A 153 12.78 -5.25 10.03
C ASN A 153 12.33 -5.07 11.49
N PRO A 154 13.25 -4.84 12.44
CA PRO A 154 12.92 -4.72 13.87
C PRO A 154 12.02 -3.52 14.19
N GLN A 155 12.01 -2.50 13.32
CA GLN A 155 11.12 -1.35 13.49
C GLN A 155 9.64 -1.76 13.27
N ALA A 156 9.38 -2.58 12.25
CA ALA A 156 8.04 -3.10 11.98
C ALA A 156 7.61 -4.08 13.08
N ALA A 157 8.46 -5.04 13.46
CA ALA A 157 8.17 -5.97 14.55
C ALA A 157 7.81 -5.22 15.85
N GLY A 158 8.64 -4.28 16.28
CA GLY A 158 8.38 -3.46 17.47
C GLY A 158 7.14 -2.55 17.33
N PHE A 159 6.78 -2.13 16.12
CA PHE A 159 5.53 -1.40 15.87
C PHE A 159 4.32 -2.31 16.13
N TYR A 160 4.29 -3.52 15.57
CA TYR A 160 3.18 -4.45 15.77
C TYR A 160 3.08 -4.94 17.22
N GLU A 161 4.21 -5.15 17.90
CA GLU A 161 4.21 -5.45 19.34
C GLU A 161 3.51 -4.35 20.16
N ARG A 162 3.78 -3.08 19.87
CA ARG A 162 3.10 -1.93 20.51
C ARG A 162 1.62 -1.83 20.15
N MET A 163 1.22 -2.43 19.02
CA MET A 163 -0.19 -2.55 18.62
C MET A 163 -0.90 -3.74 19.26
N GLY A 164 -0.18 -4.56 20.04
CA GLY A 164 -0.74 -5.70 20.78
C GLY A 164 -0.55 -7.05 20.09
N PHE A 165 0.13 -7.09 18.96
CA PHE A 165 0.49 -8.36 18.31
C PHE A 165 1.63 -9.05 19.07
N ARG A 166 1.69 -10.39 18.98
CA ARG A 166 2.74 -11.22 19.57
C ARG A 166 3.18 -12.25 18.55
N THR A 167 4.48 -12.55 18.52
CA THR A 167 5.01 -13.61 17.66
C THR A 167 4.44 -14.95 18.07
N ALA A 168 3.77 -15.61 17.15
CA ALA A 168 3.18 -16.95 17.29
C ALA A 168 4.00 -18.01 16.55
N GLY A 169 4.76 -17.64 15.53
CA GLY A 169 5.58 -18.53 14.73
C GLY A 169 6.68 -17.79 13.98
N ARG A 170 7.56 -18.57 13.33
CA ARG A 170 8.68 -18.05 12.54
C ARG A 170 9.03 -19.01 11.42
N ASP A 171 9.19 -18.50 10.21
CA ASP A 171 9.78 -19.19 9.09
C ASP A 171 11.18 -18.67 8.79
N ALA A 172 12.08 -19.58 8.36
CA ALA A 172 13.47 -19.22 8.07
C ALA A 172 13.65 -18.52 6.72
N THR A 173 12.65 -18.64 5.85
CA THR A 173 12.63 -18.08 4.50
C THR A 173 11.30 -17.37 4.26
N ASP A 174 11.26 -16.51 3.29
CA ASP A 174 10.01 -16.01 2.75
C ASP A 174 9.28 -17.12 1.95
N PRO A 175 8.03 -16.93 1.56
CA PRO A 175 7.28 -17.93 0.77
C PRO A 175 7.87 -18.24 -0.61
N SER A 176 8.75 -17.39 -1.15
CA SER A 176 9.50 -17.66 -2.38
C SER A 176 10.77 -18.49 -2.14
N GLY A 177 11.05 -18.87 -0.87
CA GLY A 177 12.23 -19.64 -0.48
C GLY A 177 13.50 -18.80 -0.36
N ARG A 178 13.41 -17.47 -0.41
CA ARG A 178 14.55 -16.56 -0.23
C ARG A 178 14.91 -16.42 1.25
N PRO A 179 16.16 -16.06 1.59
CA PRO A 179 16.64 -15.96 2.98
C PRO A 179 16.14 -14.68 3.67
N TYR A 180 14.83 -14.48 3.65
CA TYR A 180 14.14 -13.39 4.34
C TYR A 180 13.21 -13.98 5.41
N PRO A 181 13.71 -14.21 6.65
CA PRO A 181 12.92 -14.84 7.70
C PRO A 181 11.68 -14.03 8.06
N ILE A 182 10.56 -14.73 8.26
CA ILE A 182 9.26 -14.15 8.55
C ILE A 182 8.85 -14.47 9.99
N LEU A 183 8.40 -13.46 10.72
CA LEU A 183 7.71 -13.59 11.99
C LEU A 183 6.20 -13.57 11.74
N HIS A 184 5.52 -14.65 12.11
CA HIS A 184 4.06 -14.70 12.14
C HIS A 184 3.59 -14.11 13.46
N MET A 185 2.86 -13.01 13.39
CA MET A 185 2.40 -12.31 14.58
C MET A 185 0.86 -12.32 14.64
N GLU A 186 0.34 -12.56 15.85
CA GLU A 186 -1.09 -12.58 16.10
C GLU A 186 -1.47 -11.51 17.13
N LEU A 187 -2.62 -10.88 16.90
CA LEU A 187 -3.18 -9.91 17.84
C LEU A 187 -3.67 -10.66 19.09
N GLY A 188 -3.05 -10.37 20.22
CA GLY A 188 -3.40 -10.96 21.49
C GLY A 188 -4.90 -10.80 21.79
N HIS A 189 -5.52 -11.86 22.27
CA HIS A 189 -6.89 -11.80 22.74
C HIS A 189 -6.96 -10.84 23.94
N ALA A 190 -7.70 -9.74 23.78
CA ALA A 190 -8.30 -9.16 24.97
C ALA A 190 -9.20 -10.25 25.58
N PRO A 191 -9.24 -10.45 26.91
CA PRO A 191 -10.10 -11.45 27.50
C PRO A 191 -11.56 -11.11 27.17
N HIS A 192 -12.07 -11.75 26.10
CA HIS A 192 -13.49 -11.67 25.77
C HIS A 192 -14.28 -12.55 26.75
N THR A 193 -15.03 -11.90 27.61
CA THR A 193 -16.15 -12.53 28.31
C THR A 193 -17.15 -13.00 27.25
N GLY A 194 -17.11 -14.29 26.95
CA GLY A 194 -18.20 -15.08 26.39
C GLY A 194 -18.69 -14.74 24.99
N LEU A 195 -18.06 -15.31 23.96
CA LEU A 195 -18.75 -15.76 22.73
C LEU A 195 -17.94 -16.91 22.15
N VAL A 196 -18.61 -18.03 21.91
CA VAL A 196 -18.07 -19.28 21.36
C VAL A 196 -17.57 -19.05 19.95
N PRO A 197 -16.39 -19.57 19.53
CA PRO A 197 -15.93 -19.42 18.16
C PRO A 197 -16.82 -20.25 17.22
N ILE A 198 -17.33 -19.60 16.19
CA ILE A 198 -17.93 -20.29 15.04
C ILE A 198 -16.77 -20.91 14.25
N PRO A 199 -16.79 -22.23 13.96
CA PRO A 199 -15.72 -22.86 13.18
C PRO A 199 -15.70 -22.25 11.77
N SER A 200 -14.58 -21.68 11.43
CA SER A 200 -14.28 -21.17 10.09
C SER A 200 -14.27 -22.34 9.10
N LEU A 201 -15.26 -22.37 8.22
CA LEU A 201 -15.26 -23.24 7.06
C LEU A 201 -14.19 -22.74 6.08
N LEU A 202 -13.34 -23.69 5.69
CA LEU A 202 -12.29 -23.59 4.66
C LEU A 202 -12.49 -22.43 3.68
N THR A 203 -11.61 -21.44 3.78
CA THR A 203 -11.25 -20.62 2.65
C THR A 203 -9.84 -21.01 2.25
N ASP A 204 -9.70 -21.48 1.02
CA ASP A 204 -8.40 -21.72 0.41
C ASP A 204 -7.57 -20.45 0.53
N ARG A 205 -6.47 -20.54 1.26
CA ARG A 205 -5.49 -19.48 1.41
C ARG A 205 -4.95 -19.15 0.03
N ILE A 206 -5.25 -17.98 -0.47
CA ILE A 206 -4.41 -17.36 -1.49
C ILE A 206 -3.20 -16.86 -0.71
N ASP A 207 -2.16 -17.67 -0.71
CA ASP A 207 -0.88 -17.34 -0.12
C ASP A 207 -0.22 -16.28 -1.00
N ILE A 208 -0.42 -15.00 -0.66
CA ILE A 208 0.30 -13.88 -1.30
C ILE A 208 1.70 -13.76 -0.67
N GLY A 209 2.26 -14.87 -0.34
CA GLY A 209 3.68 -15.00 -0.14
C GLY A 209 4.30 -15.24 -1.51
N PHE A 210 5.28 -14.46 -1.86
CA PHE A 210 6.14 -14.50 -3.04
C PHE A 210 6.44 -15.91 -3.57
N ARG A 211 5.53 -16.51 -4.33
CA ARG A 211 5.72 -17.82 -4.94
C ARG A 211 6.20 -17.62 -6.38
N ALA A 212 7.51 -17.69 -6.59
CA ALA A 212 8.06 -17.86 -7.92
C ALA A 212 7.80 -19.31 -8.35
N GLU A 213 7.03 -19.52 -9.40
CA GLU A 213 7.00 -20.81 -10.10
C GLU A 213 8.37 -21.01 -10.75
N VAL A 214 9.12 -21.97 -10.21
CA VAL A 214 10.31 -22.50 -10.88
C VAL A 214 9.79 -23.47 -11.94
N SER A 215 9.86 -23.07 -13.20
CA SER A 215 9.70 -23.98 -14.32
C SER A 215 10.91 -24.90 -14.35
N ASP A 216 10.72 -26.14 -13.88
CA ASP A 216 11.64 -27.23 -14.15
C ASP A 216 11.62 -27.52 -15.65
N THR A 217 12.61 -27.01 -16.37
CA THR A 217 12.97 -27.56 -17.68
C THR A 217 13.88 -28.74 -17.44
N ASP A 218 13.29 -29.90 -17.35
CA ASP A 218 13.97 -31.16 -17.52
C ASP A 218 14.78 -31.16 -18.82
N THR A 219 16.08 -31.18 -18.68
CA THR A 219 16.97 -31.57 -19.77
C THR A 219 17.36 -33.04 -19.53
N GLU A 220 16.50 -33.88 -19.99
CA GLU A 220 16.82 -35.29 -20.23
C GLU A 220 17.92 -35.39 -21.30
N LYS A 221 19.08 -35.81 -20.90
CA LYS A 221 20.11 -36.33 -21.77
C LYS A 221 20.41 -37.75 -21.38
N GLN A 222 19.90 -38.68 -22.16
CA GLN A 222 20.33 -40.07 -22.28
C GLN A 222 21.29 -40.25 -23.47
N PRO A 223 21.90 -41.42 -23.59
CA PRO A 223 23.21 -41.82 -23.08
C PRO A 223 24.30 -41.71 -24.13
#